data_97f742528bd18a52ff7a433904338c10
#
_entry.id   97f742528bd18a52ff7a433904338c10
#
_cell.length_a   1.000
_cell.length_b   1.000
_cell.length_c   1.000
_cell.angle_alpha   90.00
_cell.angle_beta   90.00
_cell.angle_gamma   90.00
#
_symmetry.space_group_name_H-M   'P 1'
#
loop_
_entity.id
_entity.type
_entity.pdbx_description
1 polymer ?
#
loop_
_entity_poly.entity_id
_entity_poly.type
_entity_poly.pdbx_seq_one_letter_code
_entity_poly.pdbx_strand_id
1 'polypeptide(L)'
;MLTAEYFVLDGATALAVPTLPGQRMTVTPVPGEPCLYWKSVDADGSPWFEAVFTLPEIAVRSTTDDQVAATLRQLLSAIRQWHPGFLTGEAGWEVTTILEFPRNWGLGSSSTLIYMLSQWSGVDPYLLLAATMGGSGYDIACAAAGSPLLYTLKQGMPVVKPVPFKPVFSNQLYFVYLGKKQNSREGIARYRSIQADRTAYAERFSVLTTAFLCATDLATFDSLIREHEQWVASLLGLTRAKHLYSSDFSGEVKSLGAWGGDFVLVTSDRPEQEVRAYFAAKGMDVFLRYEELVMGGAPDRSGKPPSRLKYYR
;
A
#
# COMPACT_ATOMS: atom_id res chain seq x y z
N MET A 1 -6.23 0.14 -0.47
CA MET A 1 -7.48 -0.59 -0.07
C MET A 1 -8.66 0.30 -0.41
N LEU A 2 -9.72 -0.27 -1.00
CA LEU A 2 -10.94 0.47 -1.36
C LEU A 2 -12.09 0.25 -0.37
N THR A 3 -12.10 -0.89 0.35
CA THR A 3 -13.15 -1.21 1.31
C THR A 3 -12.59 -1.92 2.53
N ALA A 4 -13.34 -1.92 3.64
CA ALA A 4 -13.05 -2.64 4.87
C ALA A 4 -11.72 -2.22 5.55
N GLU A 5 -11.31 -0.95 5.41
CA GLU A 5 -10.17 -0.38 6.13
C GLU A 5 -10.34 -0.65 7.64
N TYR A 6 -9.29 -1.08 8.30
CA TYR A 6 -9.25 -1.56 9.69
C TYR A 6 -9.98 -2.88 9.93
N PHE A 7 -11.21 -3.08 9.43
CA PHE A 7 -12.02 -4.27 9.69
C PHE A 7 -11.41 -5.56 9.11
N VAL A 8 -10.55 -5.42 8.12
CA VAL A 8 -9.72 -6.52 7.62
C VAL A 8 -8.87 -7.18 8.71
N LEU A 9 -8.51 -6.45 9.78
CA LEU A 9 -7.77 -6.97 10.93
C LEU A 9 -8.60 -7.97 11.75
N ASP A 10 -9.92 -7.86 11.70
CA ASP A 10 -10.88 -8.76 12.37
C ASP A 10 -11.58 -9.69 11.35
N GLY A 11 -10.98 -9.89 10.18
CA GLY A 11 -11.40 -10.89 9.21
C GLY A 11 -12.42 -10.43 8.18
N ALA A 12 -12.69 -9.12 8.07
CA ALA A 12 -13.49 -8.60 6.96
C ALA A 12 -12.80 -8.88 5.62
N THR A 13 -13.60 -9.21 4.61
CA THR A 13 -13.13 -9.25 3.23
C THR A 13 -13.00 -7.83 2.69
N ALA A 14 -11.80 -7.44 2.29
CA ALA A 14 -11.49 -6.14 1.74
C ALA A 14 -11.26 -6.21 0.23
N LEU A 15 -11.67 -5.19 -0.50
CA LEU A 15 -11.27 -4.96 -1.89
C LEU A 15 -10.03 -4.09 -1.88
N ALA A 16 -8.96 -4.59 -2.47
CA ALA A 16 -7.71 -3.85 -2.64
C ALA A 16 -7.32 -3.82 -4.12
N VAL A 17 -6.74 -2.70 -4.53
CA VAL A 17 -6.25 -2.49 -5.89
C VAL A 17 -4.75 -2.19 -5.84
N PRO A 18 -3.91 -2.95 -6.57
CA PRO A 18 -2.51 -2.58 -6.73
C PRO A 18 -2.40 -1.33 -7.60
N THR A 19 -1.36 -0.54 -7.35
CA THR A 19 -1.09 0.69 -8.09
C THR A 19 -0.12 0.45 -9.24
N LEU A 20 -0.29 1.18 -10.34
CA LEU A 20 0.65 1.18 -11.47
C LEU A 20 2.03 1.66 -11.04
N PRO A 21 2.18 2.84 -10.37
CA PRO A 21 3.45 3.20 -9.78
C PRO A 21 3.80 2.27 -8.64
N GLY A 22 5.05 1.86 -8.57
CA GLY A 22 5.54 0.92 -7.57
C GLY A 22 6.95 1.25 -7.09
N GLN A 23 7.67 0.22 -6.68
CA GLN A 23 9.06 0.29 -6.30
C GLN A 23 9.83 -0.82 -6.99
N ARG A 24 11.04 -0.53 -7.43
CA ARG A 24 11.95 -1.51 -8.03
C ARG A 24 13.15 -1.70 -7.13
N MET A 25 13.73 -2.89 -7.13
CA MET A 25 14.98 -3.19 -6.45
C MET A 25 15.92 -3.93 -7.41
N THR A 26 17.15 -3.48 -7.47
CA THR A 26 18.25 -4.16 -8.18
C THR A 26 19.25 -4.62 -7.15
N VAL A 27 19.73 -5.84 -7.27
CA VAL A 27 20.72 -6.45 -6.39
C VAL A 27 21.85 -6.98 -7.25
N THR A 28 23.06 -6.53 -6.98
CA THR A 28 24.27 -6.90 -7.75
C THR A 28 25.38 -7.33 -6.80
N PRO A 29 26.02 -8.51 -6.99
CA PRO A 29 27.22 -8.84 -6.26
C PRO A 29 28.36 -7.94 -6.72
N VAL A 30 29.20 -7.49 -5.79
CA VAL A 30 30.38 -6.66 -6.08
C VAL A 30 31.62 -7.28 -5.47
N PRO A 31 32.77 -7.24 -6.19
CA PRO A 31 34.04 -7.72 -5.64
C PRO A 31 34.54 -6.75 -4.56
N GLY A 32 35.32 -7.24 -3.62
CA GLY A 32 35.97 -6.45 -2.59
C GLY A 32 35.54 -6.82 -1.19
N GLU A 33 35.50 -5.85 -0.28
CA GLU A 33 35.08 -6.07 1.10
C GLU A 33 33.66 -6.62 1.21
N PRO A 34 33.38 -7.53 2.15
CA PRO A 34 32.03 -8.04 2.40
C PRO A 34 31.17 -6.94 3.05
N CYS A 35 30.67 -6.04 2.23
CA CYS A 35 29.79 -4.96 2.62
C CYS A 35 28.50 -4.98 1.79
N LEU A 36 27.43 -4.50 2.41
CA LEU A 36 26.18 -4.21 1.71
C LEU A 36 26.09 -2.68 1.50
N TYR A 37 26.18 -2.27 0.25
CA TYR A 37 25.99 -0.89 -0.20
C TYR A 37 24.54 -0.69 -0.59
N TRP A 38 23.84 0.15 0.14
CA TRP A 38 22.42 0.40 -0.08
C TRP A 38 22.17 1.83 -0.54
N LYS A 39 21.41 1.97 -1.62
CA LYS A 39 20.96 3.24 -2.17
C LYS A 39 19.47 3.22 -2.44
N SER A 40 18.74 4.23 -1.97
CA SER A 40 17.33 4.42 -2.24
C SER A 40 17.11 5.74 -2.97
N VAL A 41 16.38 5.68 -4.09
CA VAL A 41 16.15 6.78 -5.03
C VAL A 41 14.66 7.12 -5.04
N ASP A 42 14.33 8.40 -5.00
CA ASP A 42 12.96 8.89 -5.10
C ASP A 42 12.48 8.95 -6.57
N ALA A 43 11.21 9.24 -6.78
CA ALA A 43 10.57 9.30 -8.10
C ALA A 43 11.19 10.34 -9.03
N ASP A 44 11.80 11.38 -8.49
CA ASP A 44 12.50 12.43 -9.25
C ASP A 44 13.95 12.05 -9.63
N GLY A 45 14.41 10.86 -9.23
CA GLY A 45 15.76 10.38 -9.45
C GLY A 45 16.79 10.80 -8.38
N SER A 46 16.40 11.57 -7.38
CA SER A 46 17.30 11.97 -6.30
C SER A 46 17.50 10.85 -5.29
N PRO A 47 18.75 10.61 -4.83
CA PRO A 47 18.99 9.70 -3.71
C PRO A 47 18.47 10.33 -2.42
N TRP A 48 17.67 9.59 -1.66
CA TRP A 48 17.12 10.05 -0.39
C TRP A 48 17.65 9.28 0.81
N PHE A 49 18.23 8.09 0.58
CA PHE A 49 18.85 7.29 1.64
C PHE A 49 20.00 6.49 1.06
N GLU A 50 21.12 6.53 1.75
CA GLU A 50 22.29 5.71 1.46
C GLU A 50 22.84 5.14 2.78
N ALA A 51 23.31 3.90 2.75
CA ALA A 51 23.94 3.25 3.88
C ALA A 51 24.94 2.18 3.43
N VAL A 52 25.95 1.95 4.24
CA VAL A 52 26.88 0.84 4.11
C VAL A 52 26.81 0.01 5.38
N PHE A 53 26.58 -1.29 5.22
CA PHE A 53 26.59 -2.25 6.32
C PHE A 53 27.78 -3.21 6.14
N THR A 54 28.50 -3.50 7.24
CA THR A 54 29.50 -4.56 7.23
C THR A 54 28.83 -5.92 7.25
N LEU A 55 29.39 -6.89 6.55
CA LEU A 55 28.93 -8.27 6.55
C LEU A 55 29.99 -9.16 7.22
N PRO A 56 29.57 -10.21 7.92
CA PRO A 56 28.21 -10.72 8.06
C PRO A 56 27.37 -10.05 9.17
N GLU A 57 27.87 -9.14 10.00
CA GLU A 57 27.20 -8.65 11.21
C GLU A 57 25.99 -7.75 10.93
N ILE A 58 25.87 -7.24 9.71
CA ILE A 58 24.88 -6.21 9.31
C ILE A 58 24.99 -4.99 10.23
N ALA A 59 26.23 -4.60 10.57
CA ALA A 59 26.48 -3.42 11.38
C ALA A 59 26.57 -2.17 10.48
N VAL A 60 25.94 -1.08 10.91
CA VAL A 60 25.98 0.20 10.16
C VAL A 60 27.39 0.76 10.20
N ARG A 61 28.05 0.88 9.04
CA ARG A 61 29.36 1.52 8.85
C ARG A 61 29.19 3.01 8.56
N SER A 62 28.23 3.36 7.71
CA SER A 62 27.85 4.73 7.38
C SER A 62 26.40 4.80 6.95
N THR A 63 25.75 5.94 7.16
CA THR A 63 24.37 6.16 6.74
C THR A 63 24.05 7.65 6.62
N THR A 64 23.09 7.99 5.78
CA THR A 64 22.48 9.33 5.68
C THR A 64 21.28 9.52 6.61
N ASP A 65 20.73 8.43 7.18
CA ASP A 65 19.59 8.45 8.11
C ASP A 65 19.63 7.22 9.03
N ASP A 66 19.92 7.46 10.32
CA ASP A 66 20.06 6.41 11.32
C ASP A 66 18.78 5.61 11.57
N GLN A 67 17.61 6.25 11.49
CA GLN A 67 16.32 5.59 11.74
C GLN A 67 15.97 4.65 10.59
N VAL A 68 16.20 5.08 9.36
CA VAL A 68 16.00 4.25 8.17
C VAL A 68 17.00 3.09 8.16
N ALA A 69 18.27 3.35 8.49
CA ALA A 69 19.29 2.31 8.60
C ALA A 69 18.94 1.26 9.67
N ALA A 70 18.47 1.70 10.83
CA ALA A 70 18.02 0.78 11.90
C ALA A 70 16.83 -0.10 11.45
N THR A 71 15.85 0.49 10.74
CA THR A 71 14.72 -0.25 10.20
C THR A 71 15.15 -1.27 9.15
N LEU A 72 16.05 -0.89 8.24
CA LEU A 72 16.59 -1.79 7.23
C LEU A 72 17.40 -2.93 7.87
N ARG A 73 18.25 -2.61 8.85
CA ARG A 73 18.99 -3.60 9.64
C ARG A 73 18.04 -4.59 10.32
N GLN A 74 16.94 -4.11 10.90
CA GLN A 74 15.93 -4.98 11.53
C GLN A 74 15.34 -5.96 10.51
N LEU A 75 14.98 -5.49 9.31
CA LEU A 75 14.45 -6.33 8.22
C LEU A 75 15.48 -7.39 7.78
N LEU A 76 16.73 -6.98 7.52
CA LEU A 76 17.79 -7.89 7.10
C LEU A 76 18.13 -8.91 8.19
N SER A 77 18.13 -8.51 9.45
CA SER A 77 18.35 -9.40 10.59
C SER A 77 17.19 -10.39 10.77
N ALA A 78 15.95 -9.95 10.56
CA ALA A 78 14.78 -10.80 10.60
C ALA A 78 14.85 -11.88 9.51
N ILE A 79 15.31 -11.57 8.30
CA ILE A 79 15.51 -12.55 7.22
C ILE A 79 16.42 -13.70 7.69
N ARG A 80 17.48 -13.40 8.42
CA ARG A 80 18.43 -14.41 8.92
C ARG A 80 17.84 -15.42 9.90
N GLN A 81 16.72 -15.09 10.57
CA GLN A 81 16.04 -16.04 11.44
C GLN A 81 15.50 -17.26 10.65
N TRP A 82 15.13 -17.07 9.38
CA TRP A 82 14.62 -18.11 8.50
C TRP A 82 15.59 -18.52 7.40
N HIS A 83 16.57 -17.66 7.09
CA HIS A 83 17.62 -17.92 6.11
C HIS A 83 18.99 -17.55 6.70
N PRO A 84 19.59 -18.41 7.55
CA PRO A 84 20.85 -18.09 8.25
C PRO A 84 22.03 -17.76 7.33
N GLY A 85 22.05 -18.32 6.12
CA GLY A 85 23.08 -18.06 5.09
C GLY A 85 22.94 -16.75 4.33
N PHE A 86 21.86 -15.97 4.59
CA PHE A 86 21.64 -14.73 3.87
C PHE A 86 22.69 -13.66 4.24
N LEU A 87 23.41 -13.14 3.25
CA LEU A 87 24.49 -12.14 3.40
C LEU A 87 25.64 -12.59 4.33
N THR A 88 25.99 -13.87 4.34
CA THR A 88 27.10 -14.42 5.16
C THR A 88 28.33 -14.77 4.32
N GLY A 89 28.27 -14.67 2.98
CA GLY A 89 29.39 -14.94 2.09
C GLY A 89 30.46 -13.84 2.11
N GLU A 90 31.57 -14.09 1.42
CA GLU A 90 32.70 -13.15 1.30
C GLU A 90 32.45 -12.04 0.26
N ALA A 91 31.38 -12.16 -0.55
CA ALA A 91 31.05 -11.17 -1.56
C ALA A 91 30.34 -9.94 -0.96
N GLY A 92 30.69 -8.77 -1.45
CA GLY A 92 29.93 -7.56 -1.22
C GLY A 92 28.65 -7.53 -2.09
N TRP A 93 27.71 -6.67 -1.74
CA TRP A 93 26.44 -6.49 -2.45
C TRP A 93 26.12 -5.02 -2.63
N GLU A 94 25.68 -4.65 -3.82
CA GLU A 94 25.09 -3.36 -4.11
C GLU A 94 23.58 -3.51 -4.31
N VAL A 95 22.79 -2.75 -3.55
CA VAL A 95 21.33 -2.74 -3.65
C VAL A 95 20.86 -1.33 -3.95
N THR A 96 20.15 -1.17 -5.04
CA THR A 96 19.49 0.08 -5.38
C THR A 96 17.98 -0.13 -5.40
N THR A 97 17.24 0.70 -4.64
CA THR A 97 15.78 0.77 -4.71
C THR A 97 15.34 2.09 -5.35
N ILE A 98 14.33 2.04 -6.22
CA ILE A 98 13.81 3.20 -6.94
C ILE A 98 12.29 3.25 -6.74
N LEU A 99 11.77 4.35 -6.20
CA LEU A 99 10.34 4.63 -6.14
C LEU A 99 9.86 5.20 -7.47
N GLU A 100 8.67 4.81 -7.88
CA GLU A 100 7.98 5.37 -9.06
C GLU A 100 6.90 6.38 -8.65
N PHE A 101 6.81 6.71 -7.37
CA PHE A 101 5.91 7.71 -6.78
C PHE A 101 6.60 8.44 -5.63
N PRO A 102 6.21 9.69 -5.33
CA PRO A 102 6.76 10.45 -4.20
C PRO A 102 6.53 9.74 -2.86
N ARG A 103 7.53 9.70 -1.99
CA ARG A 103 7.50 8.99 -0.70
C ARG A 103 6.34 9.38 0.23
N ASN A 104 5.84 10.60 0.07
CA ASN A 104 4.73 11.12 0.88
C ASN A 104 3.35 10.70 0.39
N TRP A 105 3.23 9.98 -0.74
CA TRP A 105 1.94 9.56 -1.28
C TRP A 105 1.27 8.40 -0.52
N GLY A 106 1.95 7.74 0.41
CA GLY A 106 1.35 6.66 1.21
C GLY A 106 1.00 5.39 0.43
N LEU A 107 1.61 5.15 -0.74
CA LEU A 107 1.33 4.01 -1.61
C LEU A 107 2.08 2.71 -1.22
N GLY A 108 2.46 2.57 0.06
CA GLY A 108 2.95 1.30 0.59
C GLY A 108 4.42 0.99 0.31
N SER A 109 5.32 2.00 0.26
CA SER A 109 6.77 1.81 0.01
C SER A 109 7.43 0.82 0.97
N SER A 110 7.02 0.76 2.24
CA SER A 110 7.54 -0.21 3.21
C SER A 110 7.14 -1.65 2.87
N SER A 111 5.90 -1.86 2.47
CA SER A 111 5.39 -3.20 2.12
C SER A 111 5.96 -3.70 0.81
N THR A 112 6.17 -2.81 -0.19
CA THR A 112 6.87 -3.18 -1.41
C THR A 112 8.33 -3.53 -1.13
N LEU A 113 9.00 -2.84 -0.20
CA LEU A 113 10.35 -3.20 0.23
C LEU A 113 10.39 -4.59 0.88
N ILE A 114 9.47 -4.89 1.82
CA ILE A 114 9.37 -6.22 2.44
C ILE A 114 9.14 -7.29 1.37
N TYR A 115 8.25 -7.05 0.41
CA TYR A 115 8.00 -7.99 -0.68
C TYR A 115 9.25 -8.23 -1.53
N MET A 116 9.99 -7.19 -1.91
CA MET A 116 11.22 -7.34 -2.69
C MET A 116 12.34 -8.06 -1.91
N LEU A 117 12.49 -7.75 -0.62
CA LEU A 117 13.42 -8.47 0.26
C LEU A 117 13.06 -9.95 0.40
N SER A 118 11.76 -10.26 0.48
CA SER A 118 11.27 -11.63 0.49
C SER A 118 11.63 -12.36 -0.80
N GLN A 119 11.47 -11.73 -1.95
CA GLN A 119 11.86 -12.30 -3.24
C GLN A 119 13.36 -12.54 -3.33
N TRP A 120 14.18 -11.64 -2.78
CA TRP A 120 15.64 -11.80 -2.77
C TRP A 120 16.11 -12.91 -1.82
N SER A 121 15.50 -12.98 -0.64
CA SER A 121 15.94 -13.91 0.41
C SER A 121 15.25 -15.28 0.37
N GLY A 122 14.11 -15.41 -0.34
CA GLY A 122 13.27 -16.61 -0.31
C GLY A 122 12.43 -16.76 0.96
N VAL A 123 12.41 -15.75 1.86
CA VAL A 123 11.64 -15.78 3.10
C VAL A 123 10.22 -15.26 2.85
N ASP A 124 9.22 -15.87 3.49
CA ASP A 124 7.83 -15.45 3.39
C ASP A 124 7.65 -13.99 3.82
N PRO A 125 7.07 -13.10 2.97
CA PRO A 125 6.93 -11.68 3.29
C PRO A 125 6.02 -11.40 4.48
N TYR A 126 5.06 -12.27 4.78
CA TYR A 126 4.17 -12.10 5.93
C TYR A 126 4.89 -12.44 7.24
N LEU A 127 5.84 -13.38 7.24
CA LEU A 127 6.73 -13.63 8.38
C LEU A 127 7.61 -12.39 8.63
N LEU A 128 8.19 -11.81 7.58
CA LEU A 128 9.00 -10.58 7.71
C LEU A 128 8.16 -9.41 8.23
N LEU A 129 6.93 -9.24 7.73
CA LEU A 129 6.02 -8.20 8.21
C LEU A 129 5.70 -8.38 9.70
N ALA A 130 5.34 -9.59 10.11
CA ALA A 130 4.99 -9.90 11.50
C ALA A 130 6.15 -9.65 12.46
N ALA A 131 7.39 -10.00 12.07
CA ALA A 131 8.59 -9.81 12.88
C ALA A 131 9.08 -8.34 12.95
N THR A 132 8.58 -7.45 12.09
CA THR A 132 9.14 -6.09 11.96
C THR A 132 8.10 -4.98 12.13
N MET A 133 7.20 -4.84 11.16
CA MET A 133 6.30 -3.68 11.08
C MET A 133 4.88 -3.98 11.55
N GLY A 134 4.45 -5.26 11.49
CA GLY A 134 3.08 -5.66 11.78
C GLY A 134 2.06 -5.11 10.77
N GLY A 135 0.78 -5.19 11.13
CA GLY A 135 -0.32 -4.76 10.27
C GLY A 135 -1.06 -5.93 9.63
N SER A 136 -1.98 -5.64 8.70
CA SER A 136 -2.81 -6.68 8.08
C SER A 136 -2.12 -7.42 6.94
N GLY A 137 -1.11 -6.83 6.29
CA GLY A 137 -0.40 -7.43 5.17
C GLY A 137 -1.09 -7.29 3.81
N TYR A 138 -2.22 -6.61 3.69
CA TYR A 138 -2.89 -6.42 2.40
C TYR A 138 -2.01 -5.68 1.38
N ASP A 139 -1.17 -4.76 1.85
CA ASP A 139 -0.23 -4.01 1.00
C ASP A 139 0.81 -4.95 0.38
N ILE A 140 1.24 -5.98 1.11
CA ILE A 140 2.12 -7.03 0.58
C ILE A 140 1.40 -7.84 -0.50
N ALA A 141 0.12 -8.19 -0.25
CA ALA A 141 -0.69 -8.86 -1.27
C ALA A 141 -0.81 -8.00 -2.54
N CYS A 142 -1.03 -6.68 -2.40
CA CYS A 142 -1.05 -5.75 -3.53
C CYS A 142 0.32 -5.64 -4.23
N ALA A 143 1.43 -5.63 -3.48
CA ALA A 143 2.77 -5.59 -4.05
C ALA A 143 3.09 -6.84 -4.90
N ALA A 144 2.52 -7.99 -4.51
CA ALA A 144 2.65 -9.26 -5.23
C ALA A 144 1.68 -9.39 -6.41
N ALA A 145 0.56 -8.65 -6.42
CA ALA A 145 -0.52 -8.83 -7.38
C ALA A 145 -0.33 -8.00 -8.67
N GLY A 146 -0.81 -8.53 -9.79
CA GLY A 146 -0.92 -7.83 -11.07
C GLY A 146 -2.35 -7.33 -11.38
N SER A 147 -3.31 -7.53 -10.48
CA SER A 147 -4.72 -7.18 -10.67
C SER A 147 -5.40 -6.90 -9.32
N PRO A 148 -6.57 -6.24 -9.30
CA PRO A 148 -7.38 -6.10 -8.10
C PRO A 148 -7.64 -7.42 -7.41
N LEU A 149 -7.80 -7.39 -6.09
CA LEU A 149 -7.93 -8.58 -5.27
C LEU A 149 -8.89 -8.39 -4.09
N LEU A 150 -9.49 -9.49 -3.67
CA LEU A 150 -10.07 -9.61 -2.35
C LEU A 150 -9.03 -10.13 -1.38
N TYR A 151 -8.96 -9.49 -0.22
CA TYR A 151 -8.05 -9.84 0.85
C TYR A 151 -8.83 -10.10 2.15
N THR A 152 -8.51 -11.18 2.83
CA THR A 152 -9.14 -11.54 4.11
C THR A 152 -8.08 -12.16 5.02
N LEU A 153 -8.10 -11.83 6.31
CA LEU A 153 -7.33 -12.55 7.34
C LEU A 153 -8.20 -13.65 7.96
N LYS A 154 -7.94 -14.90 7.64
CA LYS A 154 -8.60 -16.05 8.28
C LYS A 154 -7.68 -16.61 9.35
N GLN A 155 -8.06 -16.46 10.61
CA GLN A 155 -7.25 -16.91 11.76
C GLN A 155 -5.81 -16.34 11.71
N GLY A 156 -5.67 -15.09 11.31
CA GLY A 156 -4.38 -14.42 11.13
C GLY A 156 -3.61 -14.78 9.86
N MET A 157 -4.12 -15.71 9.04
CA MET A 157 -3.51 -16.10 7.78
C MET A 157 -4.11 -15.32 6.59
N PRO A 158 -3.28 -14.76 5.70
CA PRO A 158 -3.77 -14.03 4.54
C PRO A 158 -4.41 -14.98 3.52
N VAL A 159 -5.62 -14.64 3.10
CA VAL A 159 -6.32 -15.27 1.97
C VAL A 159 -6.48 -14.23 0.88
N VAL A 160 -5.83 -14.44 -0.26
CA VAL A 160 -5.80 -13.52 -1.39
C VAL A 160 -6.52 -14.16 -2.56
N LYS A 161 -7.51 -13.46 -3.13
CA LYS A 161 -8.26 -13.91 -4.31
C LYS A 161 -8.24 -12.80 -5.37
N PRO A 162 -7.57 -12.98 -6.50
CA PRO A 162 -7.68 -12.05 -7.62
C PRO A 162 -9.14 -11.92 -8.09
N VAL A 163 -9.55 -10.69 -8.40
CA VAL A 163 -10.90 -10.41 -8.92
C VAL A 163 -10.82 -9.39 -10.05
N PRO A 164 -11.70 -9.51 -11.06
CA PRO A 164 -11.87 -8.44 -12.02
C PRO A 164 -12.60 -7.28 -11.34
N PHE A 165 -11.93 -6.11 -11.27
CA PHE A 165 -12.55 -4.89 -10.79
C PHE A 165 -12.14 -3.74 -11.71
N LYS A 166 -12.96 -3.50 -12.71
CA LYS A 166 -12.89 -2.34 -13.61
C LYS A 166 -14.32 -1.89 -13.88
N PRO A 167 -14.88 -1.05 -13.00
CA PRO A 167 -16.25 -0.57 -13.16
C PRO A 167 -16.46 0.08 -14.51
N VAL A 168 -17.64 -0.08 -15.10
CA VAL A 168 -18.00 0.55 -16.39
C VAL A 168 -17.94 2.08 -16.33
N PHE A 169 -18.07 2.63 -15.12
CA PHE A 169 -17.94 4.06 -14.80
C PHE A 169 -16.55 4.42 -14.26
N SER A 170 -15.51 3.62 -14.55
CA SER A 170 -14.14 3.90 -14.07
C SER A 170 -13.57 5.24 -14.54
N ASN A 171 -14.05 5.77 -15.67
CA ASN A 171 -13.74 7.11 -16.16
C ASN A 171 -14.37 8.25 -15.33
N GLN A 172 -15.22 7.92 -14.36
CA GLN A 172 -15.85 8.85 -13.39
C GLN A 172 -15.24 8.70 -11.98
N LEU A 173 -14.15 7.92 -11.85
CA LEU A 173 -13.43 7.67 -10.61
C LEU A 173 -12.06 8.33 -10.67
N TYR A 174 -11.75 9.09 -9.63
CA TYR A 174 -10.51 9.85 -9.51
C TYR A 174 -9.88 9.63 -8.14
N PHE A 175 -8.56 9.79 -8.07
CA PHE A 175 -7.81 9.79 -6.82
C PHE A 175 -7.19 11.15 -6.61
N VAL A 176 -7.45 11.74 -5.44
CA VAL A 176 -6.94 13.07 -5.10
C VAL A 176 -6.06 12.95 -3.86
N TYR A 177 -4.83 13.46 -3.96
CA TYR A 177 -3.90 13.48 -2.85
C TYR A 177 -4.20 14.66 -1.92
N LEU A 178 -4.29 14.39 -0.63
CA LEU A 178 -4.66 15.39 0.39
C LEU A 178 -3.48 16.24 0.88
N GLY A 179 -2.30 16.12 0.27
CA GLY A 179 -1.13 16.91 0.65
C GLY A 179 -0.46 16.50 1.95
N LYS A 180 -0.92 15.44 2.62
CA LYS A 180 -0.35 14.97 3.90
C LYS A 180 -0.35 13.45 3.98
N LYS A 181 0.72 12.89 4.56
CA LYS A 181 0.84 11.47 4.83
C LYS A 181 0.19 11.12 6.16
N GLN A 182 -0.56 10.01 6.20
CA GLN A 182 -1.19 9.50 7.41
C GLN A 182 -0.37 8.35 8.01
N ASN A 183 -0.28 8.34 9.35
CA ASN A 183 0.35 7.25 10.08
C ASN A 183 -0.65 6.10 10.31
N SER A 184 -0.48 5.02 9.57
CA SER A 184 -1.36 3.84 9.68
C SER A 184 -1.37 3.21 11.08
N ARG A 185 -0.25 3.30 11.83
CA ARG A 185 -0.17 2.73 13.19
C ARG A 185 -1.10 3.44 14.17
N GLU A 186 -1.23 4.76 14.07
CA GLU A 186 -2.15 5.55 14.90
C GLU A 186 -3.61 5.19 14.58
N GLY A 187 -3.96 5.02 13.30
CA GLY A 187 -5.28 4.58 12.88
C GLY A 187 -5.61 3.19 13.41
N ILE A 188 -4.68 2.24 13.34
CA ILE A 188 -4.83 0.89 13.88
C ILE A 188 -4.97 0.91 15.41
N ALA A 189 -4.19 1.74 16.11
CA ALA A 189 -4.29 1.87 17.56
C ALA A 189 -5.66 2.40 17.99
N ARG A 190 -6.17 3.44 17.31
CA ARG A 190 -7.53 3.96 17.49
C ARG A 190 -8.58 2.87 17.25
N TYR A 191 -8.50 2.16 16.12
CA TYR A 191 -9.42 1.07 15.82
C TYR A 191 -9.43 -0.02 16.92
N ARG A 192 -8.26 -0.41 17.41
CA ARG A 192 -8.14 -1.41 18.49
C ARG A 192 -8.71 -0.96 19.83
N SER A 193 -8.79 0.34 20.08
CA SER A 193 -9.38 0.90 21.31
C SER A 193 -10.92 0.93 21.33
N ILE A 194 -11.57 0.63 20.20
CA ILE A 194 -13.03 0.65 20.09
C ILE A 194 -13.61 -0.54 20.86
N GLN A 195 -14.57 -0.25 21.73
CA GLN A 195 -15.38 -1.25 22.43
C GLN A 195 -16.68 -1.51 21.65
N ALA A 196 -16.60 -2.27 20.58
CA ALA A 196 -17.73 -2.67 19.76
C ALA A 196 -17.58 -4.13 19.33
N ASP A 197 -18.66 -4.75 18.90
CA ASP A 197 -18.63 -6.09 18.29
C ASP A 197 -17.98 -6.01 16.90
N ARG A 198 -16.64 -6.06 16.88
CA ARG A 198 -15.85 -5.96 15.65
C ARG A 198 -16.12 -7.09 14.66
N THR A 199 -16.54 -8.26 15.16
CA THR A 199 -16.89 -9.41 14.31
C THR A 199 -18.12 -9.12 13.48
N ALA A 200 -19.20 -8.63 14.11
CA ALA A 200 -20.41 -8.23 13.39
C ALA A 200 -20.15 -7.14 12.34
N TYR A 201 -19.27 -6.18 12.67
CA TYR A 201 -18.87 -5.17 11.69
C TYR A 201 -18.01 -5.75 10.54
N ALA A 202 -17.10 -6.68 10.83
CA ALA A 202 -16.30 -7.34 9.81
C ALA A 202 -17.18 -8.10 8.80
N GLU A 203 -18.24 -8.76 9.26
CA GLU A 203 -19.23 -9.38 8.39
C GLU A 203 -19.97 -8.37 7.51
N ARG A 204 -20.43 -7.25 8.09
CA ARG A 204 -21.09 -6.17 7.35
C ARG A 204 -20.20 -5.57 6.27
N PHE A 205 -18.95 -5.27 6.59
CA PHE A 205 -17.99 -4.76 5.61
C PHE A 205 -17.66 -5.77 4.51
N SER A 206 -17.71 -7.07 4.80
CA SER A 206 -17.56 -8.12 3.78
C SER A 206 -18.74 -8.12 2.81
N VAL A 207 -19.97 -7.91 3.30
CA VAL A 207 -21.16 -7.75 2.47
C VAL A 207 -21.05 -6.49 1.61
N LEU A 208 -20.69 -5.35 2.20
CA LEU A 208 -20.45 -4.10 1.48
C LEU A 208 -19.38 -4.27 0.38
N THR A 209 -18.29 -4.95 0.69
CA THR A 209 -17.23 -5.22 -0.31
C THR A 209 -17.77 -6.02 -1.51
N THR A 210 -18.64 -6.98 -1.25
CA THR A 210 -19.30 -7.73 -2.35
C THR A 210 -20.21 -6.81 -3.17
N ALA A 211 -20.95 -5.91 -2.51
CA ALA A 211 -21.81 -4.94 -3.19
C ALA A 211 -20.97 -3.96 -4.05
N PHE A 212 -19.83 -3.50 -3.58
CA PHE A 212 -18.89 -2.67 -4.37
C PHE A 212 -18.43 -3.38 -5.64
N LEU A 213 -18.14 -4.69 -5.58
CA LEU A 213 -17.77 -5.48 -6.77
C LEU A 213 -18.91 -5.63 -7.78
N CYS A 214 -20.15 -5.66 -7.30
CA CYS A 214 -21.34 -5.87 -8.11
C CYS A 214 -21.98 -4.58 -8.62
N ALA A 215 -21.49 -3.41 -8.21
CA ALA A 215 -22.04 -2.12 -8.63
C ALA A 215 -21.88 -1.92 -10.15
N THR A 216 -22.97 -1.69 -10.84
CA THR A 216 -23.03 -1.53 -12.30
C THR A 216 -23.18 -0.08 -12.76
N ASP A 217 -23.45 0.83 -11.83
CA ASP A 217 -23.63 2.27 -12.09
C ASP A 217 -23.06 3.12 -10.96
N LEU A 218 -22.78 4.41 -11.29
CA LEU A 218 -22.16 5.34 -10.35
C LEU A 218 -23.06 5.67 -9.15
N ALA A 219 -24.37 5.78 -9.34
CA ALA A 219 -25.30 6.16 -8.27
C ALA A 219 -25.37 5.07 -7.18
N THR A 220 -25.37 3.79 -7.58
CA THR A 220 -25.27 2.64 -6.68
C THR A 220 -23.91 2.68 -5.95
N PHE A 221 -22.82 2.92 -6.66
CA PHE A 221 -21.47 2.99 -6.09
C PHE A 221 -21.35 4.13 -5.08
N ASP A 222 -21.89 5.30 -5.39
CA ASP A 222 -21.95 6.45 -4.47
C ASP A 222 -22.74 6.16 -3.19
N SER A 223 -23.82 5.43 -3.29
CA SER A 223 -24.60 4.99 -2.12
C SER A 223 -23.79 4.07 -1.22
N LEU A 224 -23.03 3.14 -1.80
CA LEU A 224 -22.13 2.25 -1.06
C LEU A 224 -20.97 3.02 -0.42
N ILE A 225 -20.42 4.04 -1.09
CA ILE A 225 -19.41 4.93 -0.50
C ILE A 225 -19.99 5.63 0.73
N ARG A 226 -21.19 6.23 0.61
CA ARG A 226 -21.83 6.92 1.74
C ARG A 226 -22.03 5.99 2.93
N GLU A 227 -22.52 4.79 2.69
CA GLU A 227 -22.74 3.79 3.74
C GLU A 227 -21.41 3.39 4.40
N HIS A 228 -20.41 3.03 3.62
CA HIS A 228 -19.09 2.65 4.10
C HIS A 228 -18.45 3.76 4.95
N GLU A 229 -18.40 4.98 4.43
CA GLU A 229 -17.84 6.15 5.11
C GLU A 229 -18.60 6.46 6.42
N GLN A 230 -19.94 6.33 6.41
CA GLN A 230 -20.76 6.57 7.60
C GLN A 230 -20.44 5.56 8.71
N TRP A 231 -20.31 4.28 8.38
CA TRP A 231 -20.00 3.24 9.36
C TRP A 231 -18.61 3.44 9.96
N VAL A 232 -17.59 3.68 9.12
CA VAL A 232 -16.23 3.90 9.62
C VAL A 232 -16.16 5.18 10.45
N ALA A 233 -16.75 6.29 9.97
CA ALA A 233 -16.79 7.56 10.69
C ALA A 233 -17.42 7.43 12.08
N SER A 234 -18.60 6.78 12.15
CA SER A 234 -19.33 6.58 13.41
C SER A 234 -18.54 5.74 14.40
N LEU A 235 -17.92 4.66 13.95
CA LEU A 235 -17.17 3.75 14.81
C LEU A 235 -15.85 4.34 15.30
N LEU A 236 -15.14 5.07 14.44
CA LEU A 236 -13.86 5.68 14.79
C LEU A 236 -14.01 7.05 15.46
N GLY A 237 -15.22 7.62 15.53
CA GLY A 237 -15.43 8.99 16.00
C GLY A 237 -14.72 10.01 15.09
N LEU A 238 -14.75 9.80 13.78
CA LEU A 238 -14.10 10.65 12.78
C LEU A 238 -15.12 11.35 11.90
N THR A 239 -14.71 12.45 11.28
CA THR A 239 -15.51 13.13 10.27
C THR A 239 -15.20 12.53 8.89
N ARG A 240 -16.23 12.30 8.07
CA ARG A 240 -16.08 11.80 6.69
C ARG A 240 -15.23 12.76 5.85
N ALA A 241 -14.42 12.21 4.95
CA ALA A 241 -13.56 12.99 4.05
C ALA A 241 -14.35 14.03 3.25
N LYS A 242 -15.52 13.68 2.74
CA LYS A 242 -16.39 14.60 2.01
C LYS A 242 -16.70 15.85 2.83
N HIS A 243 -17.05 15.72 4.11
CA HIS A 243 -17.37 16.86 4.96
C HIS A 243 -16.14 17.69 5.33
N LEU A 244 -14.95 17.07 5.42
CA LEU A 244 -13.71 17.77 5.75
C LEU A 244 -13.14 18.59 4.59
N TYR A 245 -13.22 18.05 3.38
CA TYR A 245 -12.46 18.59 2.24
C TYR A 245 -13.32 19.15 1.12
N SER A 246 -14.59 18.73 1.03
CA SER A 246 -15.41 18.98 -0.17
C SER A 246 -16.91 18.88 0.11
N SER A 247 -17.39 19.52 1.19
CA SER A 247 -18.80 19.45 1.61
C SER A 247 -19.80 19.94 0.56
N ASP A 248 -19.38 20.84 -0.31
CA ASP A 248 -20.12 21.44 -1.42
C ASP A 248 -19.96 20.69 -2.75
N PHE A 249 -19.18 19.59 -2.78
CA PHE A 249 -18.98 18.81 -3.99
C PHE A 249 -20.19 17.90 -4.29
N SER A 250 -20.61 17.84 -5.56
CA SER A 250 -21.79 17.07 -5.97
C SER A 250 -21.61 15.56 -5.95
N GLY A 251 -20.39 15.05 -6.24
CA GLY A 251 -20.05 13.62 -6.19
C GLY A 251 -19.75 13.12 -4.77
N GLU A 252 -19.30 11.89 -4.62
CA GLU A 252 -18.84 11.35 -3.34
C GLU A 252 -17.33 11.43 -3.19
N VAL A 253 -16.90 11.45 -1.93
CA VAL A 253 -15.48 11.44 -1.56
C VAL A 253 -15.28 10.43 -0.45
N LYS A 254 -14.42 9.43 -0.71
CA LYS A 254 -14.13 8.33 0.20
C LYS A 254 -12.68 8.39 0.67
N SER A 255 -12.49 8.30 1.96
CA SER A 255 -11.17 8.05 2.56
C SER A 255 -10.60 6.72 2.08
N LEU A 256 -9.28 6.67 1.90
CA LEU A 256 -8.56 5.46 1.54
C LEU A 256 -7.47 5.18 2.59
N GLY A 257 -7.18 3.90 2.82
CA GLY A 257 -6.13 3.48 3.75
C GLY A 257 -6.37 3.97 5.19
N ALA A 258 -5.35 4.59 5.78
CA ALA A 258 -5.47 5.18 7.11
C ALA A 258 -6.14 6.55 7.04
N TRP A 259 -7.38 6.64 7.45
CA TRP A 259 -8.23 7.82 7.38
C TRP A 259 -7.53 9.11 7.85
N GLY A 260 -7.73 10.18 7.10
CA GLY A 260 -7.26 11.52 7.45
C GLY A 260 -6.06 12.03 6.67
N GLY A 261 -5.51 11.27 5.75
CA GLY A 261 -4.38 11.66 4.89
C GLY A 261 -4.30 10.84 3.61
N ASP A 262 -3.14 10.87 2.98
CA ASP A 262 -2.82 10.21 1.71
C ASP A 262 -3.82 10.59 0.60
N PHE A 263 -4.52 9.63 0.03
CA PHE A 263 -5.48 9.83 -1.06
C PHE A 263 -6.92 9.65 -0.62
N VAL A 264 -7.81 10.31 -1.33
CA VAL A 264 -9.25 10.01 -1.36
C VAL A 264 -9.65 9.52 -2.74
N LEU A 265 -10.66 8.65 -2.78
CA LEU A 265 -11.38 8.30 -4.00
C LEU A 265 -12.52 9.31 -4.18
N VAL A 266 -12.61 9.89 -5.36
CA VAL A 266 -13.62 10.86 -5.77
C VAL A 266 -14.44 10.29 -6.89
N THR A 267 -15.75 10.45 -6.83
CA THR A 267 -16.68 10.07 -7.90
C THR A 267 -17.32 11.33 -8.48
N SER A 268 -17.54 11.40 -9.79
CA SER A 268 -18.28 12.50 -10.40
C SER A 268 -18.79 12.15 -11.79
N ASP A 269 -20.00 12.60 -12.09
CA ASP A 269 -20.61 12.63 -13.42
C ASP A 269 -20.28 13.89 -14.24
N ARG A 270 -19.57 14.86 -13.61
CA ARG A 270 -19.12 16.08 -14.28
C ARG A 270 -17.90 15.83 -15.15
N PRO A 271 -17.65 16.71 -16.14
CA PRO A 271 -16.40 16.64 -16.92
C PRO A 271 -15.15 16.67 -16.02
N GLU A 272 -14.15 15.83 -16.34
CA GLU A 272 -12.91 15.72 -15.57
C GLU A 272 -12.26 17.08 -15.27
N GLN A 273 -12.26 17.99 -16.26
CA GLN A 273 -11.65 19.32 -16.09
C GLN A 273 -12.31 20.15 -14.98
N GLU A 274 -13.63 20.05 -14.82
CA GLU A 274 -14.35 20.75 -13.73
C GLU A 274 -14.01 20.14 -12.37
N VAL A 275 -13.93 18.80 -12.28
CA VAL A 275 -13.57 18.10 -11.06
C VAL A 275 -12.14 18.45 -10.65
N ARG A 276 -11.22 18.41 -11.60
CA ARG A 276 -9.80 18.77 -11.39
C ARG A 276 -9.68 20.23 -10.91
N ALA A 277 -10.36 21.16 -11.56
CA ALA A 277 -10.34 22.57 -11.18
C ALA A 277 -10.90 22.80 -9.79
N TYR A 278 -11.97 22.08 -9.42
CA TYR A 278 -12.55 22.15 -8.08
C TYR A 278 -11.56 21.78 -6.98
N PHE A 279 -10.83 20.65 -7.13
CA PHE A 279 -9.86 20.21 -6.14
C PHE A 279 -8.58 21.06 -6.15
N ALA A 280 -8.12 21.50 -7.34
CA ALA A 280 -6.98 22.42 -7.46
C ALA A 280 -7.25 23.76 -6.76
N ALA A 281 -8.48 24.33 -6.86
CA ALA A 281 -8.86 25.55 -6.15
C ALA A 281 -8.81 25.39 -4.61
N LYS A 282 -8.79 24.17 -4.10
CA LYS A 282 -8.63 23.84 -2.68
C LYS A 282 -7.19 23.46 -2.30
N GLY A 283 -6.22 23.62 -3.22
CA GLY A 283 -4.81 23.28 -3.02
C GLY A 283 -4.48 21.78 -3.14
N MET A 284 -5.37 20.99 -3.76
CA MET A 284 -5.18 19.56 -4.00
C MET A 284 -4.84 19.34 -5.48
N ASP A 285 -3.57 19.59 -5.84
CA ASP A 285 -3.13 19.62 -7.24
C ASP A 285 -2.86 18.23 -7.82
N VAL A 286 -2.58 17.23 -6.97
CA VAL A 286 -2.36 15.85 -7.41
C VAL A 286 -3.69 15.15 -7.57
N PHE A 287 -4.08 14.98 -8.82
CA PHE A 287 -5.35 14.42 -9.25
C PHE A 287 -5.08 13.38 -10.34
N LEU A 288 -5.42 12.13 -10.09
CA LEU A 288 -5.16 10.99 -10.95
C LEU A 288 -6.48 10.32 -11.35
N ARG A 289 -6.60 9.96 -12.63
CA ARG A 289 -7.71 9.12 -13.10
C ARG A 289 -7.54 7.69 -12.58
N TYR A 290 -8.63 6.94 -12.53
CA TYR A 290 -8.62 5.53 -12.13
C TYR A 290 -7.55 4.73 -12.90
N GLU A 291 -7.50 4.89 -14.21
CA GLU A 291 -6.56 4.18 -15.10
C GLU A 291 -5.09 4.62 -14.95
N GLU A 292 -4.83 5.81 -14.39
CA GLU A 292 -3.47 6.30 -14.12
C GLU A 292 -2.88 5.74 -12.82
N LEU A 293 -3.74 5.34 -11.88
CA LEU A 293 -3.29 4.83 -10.59
C LEU A 293 -3.49 3.32 -10.45
N VAL A 294 -4.61 2.75 -10.92
CA VAL A 294 -4.98 1.37 -10.66
C VAL A 294 -4.42 0.44 -11.73
N MET A 295 -3.72 -0.59 -11.27
CA MET A 295 -3.28 -1.68 -12.15
C MET A 295 -4.48 -2.54 -12.53
N GLY A 296 -4.96 -2.37 -13.75
CA GLY A 296 -6.15 -3.05 -14.31
C GLY A 296 -5.81 -4.02 -15.43
N GLY A 297 -4.85 -4.91 -15.25
CA GLY A 297 -4.58 -6.00 -16.19
C GLY A 297 -5.51 -7.20 -15.97
N ALA A 298 -5.95 -7.86 -17.05
CA ALA A 298 -6.33 -9.27 -16.93
C ALA A 298 -5.12 -10.00 -16.31
N PRO A 299 -5.33 -10.95 -15.37
CA PRO A 299 -4.23 -11.72 -14.82
C PRO A 299 -3.45 -12.31 -16.01
N ASP A 300 -2.14 -12.09 -16.03
CA ASP A 300 -1.27 -12.77 -16.98
C ASP A 300 -1.58 -14.27 -16.87
N ARG A 301 -1.89 -14.89 -17.99
CA ARG A 301 -2.23 -16.33 -18.05
C ARG A 301 -1.13 -17.22 -17.47
N SER A 302 0.07 -16.68 -17.23
CA SER A 302 1.20 -17.36 -16.57
C SER A 302 1.10 -17.39 -15.05
N GLY A 303 0.19 -16.63 -14.42
CA GLY A 303 0.05 -16.54 -12.97
C GLY A 303 1.26 -15.93 -12.25
N LYS A 304 2.23 -15.41 -13.00
CA LYS A 304 3.40 -14.74 -12.42
C LYS A 304 3.14 -13.24 -12.31
N PRO A 305 3.34 -12.65 -11.13
CA PRO A 305 3.33 -11.19 -10.98
C PRO A 305 4.43 -10.58 -11.85
N PRO A 306 4.27 -9.35 -12.35
CA PRO A 306 5.33 -8.66 -13.04
C PRO A 306 6.54 -8.59 -12.10
N SER A 307 7.67 -9.18 -12.53
CA SER A 307 8.87 -9.21 -11.69
C SER A 307 9.43 -7.78 -11.58
N ARG A 308 9.23 -7.16 -10.42
CA ARG A 308 9.81 -5.85 -10.07
C ARG A 308 11.26 -6.00 -9.57
N LEU A 309 11.76 -7.22 -9.55
CA LEU A 309 13.10 -7.56 -9.13
C LEU A 309 13.96 -7.88 -10.37
N LYS A 310 15.05 -7.18 -10.55
CA LYS A 310 16.06 -7.51 -11.55
C LYS A 310 17.31 -8.01 -10.83
N TYR A 311 17.71 -9.24 -11.16
CA TYR A 311 19.00 -9.78 -10.80
C TYR A 311 19.91 -9.64 -12.01
N TYR A 312 21.05 -9.01 -11.83
CA TYR A 312 22.17 -9.11 -12.76
C TYR A 312 23.14 -10.14 -12.19
N ARG A 313 23.33 -11.22 -12.94
CA ARG A 313 24.32 -12.27 -12.60
C ARG A 313 25.71 -11.83 -13.03
#